data_d3bfc27736193c3a5825dd06a4e6568b
#
_entry.id   d3bfc27736193c3a5825dd06a4e6568b
#
_cell.length_a   1.000
_cell.length_b   1.000
_cell.length_c   1.000
_cell.angle_alpha   90.00
_cell.angle_beta   90.00
_cell.angle_gamma   90.00
#
_symmetry.space_group_name_H-M   'P 1'
#
loop_
_entity.id
_entity.type
_entity.pdbx_description
1 polymer ?
#
loop_
_entity_poly.entity_id
_entity_poly.type
_entity_poly.pdbx_seq_one_letter_code
_entity_poly.pdbx_strand_id
1 'polypeptide(L)'
;DVGDYYTKPAWGYGWNATKECGEGRMEYVTGSPISRVNPWYLRFTAQDAGQGFWNKAYDGIYLEKGKTYTVRFYARAAQYPEGNITVQVTKDGRICAQAEVSCIHAPEKTWQKWNLYEAVLEAGETIRNGRFTISLTKPGTVEFDLISMMPDDAVAGVFRKDLFDLLKGLHPGFLRFPGGWIIEGNTLENRYRWKESVGDIKDRRTNFNRWAVHLTSEENGWHTQYSHYNQTLGIGFYEYFLLCKAAAGFECRPGVSVPVL
;
A
#
# COMPACT_ATOMS: atom_id res chain seq x y z
N ASP A 1 2.08 16.28 8.01
CA ASP A 1 1.21 17.11 8.85
C ASP A 1 0.67 16.26 10.00
N VAL A 2 0.93 16.68 11.25
CA VAL A 2 0.58 15.89 12.46
C VAL A 2 -0.95 15.72 12.58
N GLY A 3 -1.72 16.64 12.03
CA GLY A 3 -3.19 16.57 12.03
C GLY A 3 -3.76 15.36 11.28
N ASP A 4 -3.08 14.88 10.24
CA ASP A 4 -3.52 13.71 9.46
C ASP A 4 -3.37 12.39 10.22
N TYR A 5 -2.50 12.37 11.22
CA TYR A 5 -2.22 11.19 12.03
C TYR A 5 -3.42 10.68 12.82
N TYR A 6 -4.27 11.60 13.27
CA TYR A 6 -5.39 11.31 14.17
C TYR A 6 -6.76 11.36 13.48
N THR A 7 -6.81 11.88 12.29
CA THR A 7 -8.09 12.15 11.61
C THR A 7 -8.38 11.23 10.43
N LYS A 8 -7.38 10.47 9.95
CA LYS A 8 -7.53 9.51 8.84
C LYS A 8 -7.37 8.09 9.32
N PRO A 9 -8.08 7.14 8.73
CA PRO A 9 -7.81 5.72 8.94
C PRO A 9 -6.34 5.40 8.67
N ALA A 10 -5.73 4.49 9.42
CA ALA A 10 -4.31 4.18 9.32
C ALA A 10 -3.87 3.81 7.88
N TRP A 11 -4.72 3.12 7.15
CA TRP A 11 -4.47 2.73 5.75
C TRP A 11 -4.65 3.90 4.76
N GLY A 12 -5.32 4.98 5.15
CA GLY A 12 -5.45 6.22 4.37
C GLY A 12 -4.36 7.25 4.64
N TYR A 13 -3.45 6.96 5.56
CA TYR A 13 -2.37 7.87 5.93
C TYR A 13 -1.47 8.20 4.73
N GLY A 14 -1.17 9.48 4.59
CA GLY A 14 -0.30 9.99 3.52
C GLY A 14 -0.98 10.24 2.17
N TRP A 15 -2.24 9.82 1.98
CA TRP A 15 -2.98 10.14 0.77
C TRP A 15 -3.68 11.48 0.87
N ASN A 16 -3.52 12.32 -0.15
CA ASN A 16 -4.08 13.67 -0.21
C ASN A 16 -4.60 13.98 -1.62
N ALA A 17 -5.65 14.79 -1.71
CA ALA A 17 -6.13 15.28 -3.01
C ALA A 17 -5.14 16.27 -3.64
N THR A 18 -5.09 16.32 -4.96
CA THR A 18 -4.26 17.30 -5.69
C THR A 18 -4.93 18.68 -5.65
N LYS A 19 -4.08 19.73 -5.55
CA LYS A 19 -4.54 21.12 -5.58
C LYS A 19 -4.29 21.81 -6.92
N GLU A 20 -3.44 21.23 -7.75
CA GLU A 20 -2.98 21.85 -9.00
C GLU A 20 -4.08 22.01 -10.04
N CYS A 21 -5.05 21.08 -10.04
CA CYS A 21 -6.21 21.10 -10.96
C CYS A 21 -7.54 21.30 -10.24
N GLY A 22 -7.51 21.88 -9.02
CA GLY A 22 -8.64 21.90 -8.11
C GLY A 22 -8.71 20.64 -7.26
N GLU A 23 -9.39 20.73 -6.12
CA GLU A 23 -9.51 19.60 -5.20
C GLU A 23 -10.62 18.67 -5.65
N GLY A 24 -10.27 17.46 -6.09
CA GLY A 24 -11.22 16.37 -6.19
C GLY A 24 -11.65 15.90 -4.79
N ARG A 25 -12.77 15.21 -4.72
CA ARG A 25 -13.30 14.67 -3.46
C ARG A 25 -12.74 13.28 -3.20
N MET A 26 -12.08 13.13 -2.07
CA MET A 26 -11.50 11.88 -1.60
C MET A 26 -12.27 11.39 -0.37
N GLU A 27 -12.76 10.16 -0.41
CA GLU A 27 -13.56 9.55 0.64
C GLU A 27 -13.06 8.15 0.94
N TYR A 28 -13.08 7.79 2.22
CA TYR A 28 -12.82 6.43 2.66
C TYR A 28 -14.16 5.76 2.94
N VAL A 29 -14.42 4.68 2.22
CA VAL A 29 -15.72 4.04 2.21
C VAL A 29 -15.63 2.55 2.47
N THR A 30 -16.77 1.99 2.92
CA THR A 30 -17.01 0.56 3.06
C THR A 30 -18.22 0.18 2.23
N GLY A 31 -18.62 -1.06 2.23
CA GLY A 31 -19.86 -1.48 1.60
C GLY A 31 -19.67 -2.60 0.61
N SER A 32 -18.83 -2.43 -0.40
CA SER A 32 -18.51 -3.48 -1.36
C SER A 32 -16.99 -3.60 -1.54
N PRO A 33 -16.24 -3.96 -0.49
CA PRO A 33 -14.79 -4.06 -0.55
C PRO A 33 -14.34 -5.20 -1.45
N ILE A 34 -13.06 -5.16 -1.85
CA ILE A 34 -12.43 -6.28 -2.55
C ILE A 34 -12.31 -7.51 -1.64
N SER A 35 -12.08 -7.29 -0.35
CA SER A 35 -12.06 -8.33 0.67
C SER A 35 -12.80 -7.90 1.92
N ARG A 36 -13.54 -8.84 2.53
CA ARG A 36 -14.28 -8.58 3.77
C ARG A 36 -13.39 -8.37 4.98
N VAL A 37 -12.17 -8.89 4.95
CA VAL A 37 -11.22 -8.73 6.07
C VAL A 37 -10.56 -7.35 6.09
N ASN A 38 -10.57 -6.66 4.95
CA ASN A 38 -10.11 -5.29 4.79
C ASN A 38 -11.23 -4.47 4.13
N PRO A 39 -12.22 -4.00 4.89
CA PRO A 39 -13.46 -3.48 4.32
C PRO A 39 -13.37 -2.06 3.77
N TRP A 40 -12.26 -1.37 4.02
CA TRP A 40 -12.07 0.02 3.63
C TRP A 40 -11.37 0.14 2.28
N TYR A 41 -11.83 1.08 1.47
CA TYR A 41 -11.19 1.46 0.20
C TYR A 41 -11.38 2.95 -0.06
N LEU A 42 -10.58 3.50 -0.96
CA LEU A 42 -10.61 4.90 -1.37
C LEU A 42 -11.60 5.10 -2.50
N ARG A 43 -12.51 6.04 -2.35
CA ARG A 43 -13.32 6.59 -3.45
C ARG A 43 -12.82 7.98 -3.79
N PHE A 44 -12.50 8.19 -5.06
CA PHE A 44 -12.10 9.48 -5.58
C PHE A 44 -13.06 9.96 -6.65
N THR A 45 -13.56 11.19 -6.49
CA THR A 45 -14.44 11.86 -7.47
C THR A 45 -13.73 13.08 -8.02
N ALA A 46 -13.48 13.06 -9.33
CA ALA A 46 -12.97 14.20 -10.08
C ALA A 46 -14.14 14.99 -10.66
N GLN A 47 -14.15 16.30 -10.50
CA GLN A 47 -15.06 17.23 -11.14
C GLN A 47 -14.51 17.71 -12.49
N ASP A 48 -13.17 17.77 -12.59
CA ASP A 48 -12.44 18.20 -13.77
C ASP A 48 -11.38 17.18 -14.16
N ALA A 49 -11.01 17.18 -15.43
CA ALA A 49 -9.91 16.36 -15.93
C ALA A 49 -8.59 16.73 -15.24
N GLY A 50 -7.77 15.71 -14.94
CA GLY A 50 -6.47 15.88 -14.30
C GLY A 50 -6.53 15.94 -12.76
N GLN A 51 -7.70 16.04 -12.16
CA GLN A 51 -7.83 15.92 -10.71
C GLN A 51 -7.44 14.52 -10.24
N GLY A 52 -6.80 14.44 -9.08
CA GLY A 52 -6.29 13.19 -8.56
C GLY A 52 -5.94 13.27 -7.07
N PHE A 53 -5.26 12.26 -6.62
CA PHE A 53 -4.75 12.15 -5.27
C PHE A 53 -3.32 11.64 -5.30
N TRP A 54 -2.56 11.95 -4.24
CA TRP A 54 -1.13 11.70 -4.20
C TRP A 54 -0.66 11.16 -2.86
N ASN A 55 0.50 10.53 -2.90
CA ASN A 55 1.24 10.08 -1.73
C ASN A 55 2.74 10.33 -1.96
N LYS A 56 3.43 10.82 -0.96
CA LYS A 56 4.88 11.03 -1.02
C LYS A 56 5.67 10.05 -0.15
N ALA A 57 5.00 9.02 0.38
CA ALA A 57 5.57 8.15 1.40
C ALA A 57 6.06 8.98 2.62
N TYR A 58 7.02 8.43 3.38
CA TYR A 58 7.57 9.12 4.55
C TYR A 58 8.56 10.23 4.18
N ASP A 59 9.47 9.97 3.25
CA ASP A 59 10.59 10.86 2.87
C ASP A 59 10.64 11.10 1.35
N GLY A 60 9.51 11.05 0.69
CA GLY A 60 9.41 11.18 -0.76
C GLY A 60 9.69 9.89 -1.53
N ILE A 61 9.23 9.88 -2.77
CA ILE A 61 9.47 8.77 -3.69
C ILE A 61 10.85 8.92 -4.31
N TYR A 62 11.64 7.84 -4.27
CA TYR A 62 12.91 7.76 -4.96
C TYR A 62 12.73 7.09 -6.32
N LEU A 63 13.27 7.70 -7.36
CA LEU A 63 13.44 7.08 -8.68
C LEU A 63 14.92 7.11 -9.06
N GLU A 64 15.36 6.09 -9.76
CA GLU A 64 16.69 5.99 -10.36
C GLU A 64 16.59 5.97 -11.87
N LYS A 65 17.30 6.88 -12.53
CA LYS A 65 17.28 7.00 -13.99
C LYS A 65 17.53 5.66 -14.69
N GLY A 66 16.66 5.35 -15.65
CA GLY A 66 16.72 4.14 -16.46
C GLY A 66 16.15 2.89 -15.79
N LYS A 67 15.70 2.98 -14.52
CA LYS A 67 14.94 1.90 -13.90
C LYS A 67 13.46 2.01 -14.21
N THR A 68 12.81 0.87 -14.18
CA THR A 68 11.36 0.74 -14.30
C THR A 68 10.73 0.42 -12.95
N TYR A 69 9.49 0.85 -12.80
CA TYR A 69 8.71 0.67 -11.58
C TYR A 69 7.31 0.19 -11.96
N THR A 70 6.94 -0.97 -11.48
CA THR A 70 5.60 -1.50 -11.70
C THR A 70 4.64 -0.96 -10.66
N VAL A 71 3.63 -0.24 -11.14
CA VAL A 71 2.50 0.23 -10.33
C VAL A 71 1.36 -0.76 -10.47
N ARG A 72 0.81 -1.23 -9.36
CA ARG A 72 -0.38 -2.09 -9.32
C ARG A 72 -1.41 -1.50 -8.39
N PHE A 73 -2.65 -1.57 -8.79
CA PHE A 73 -3.79 -1.19 -7.94
C PHE A 73 -5.04 -1.92 -8.38
N TYR A 74 -5.92 -2.16 -7.44
CA TYR A 74 -7.27 -2.55 -7.77
C TYR A 74 -8.10 -1.29 -7.97
N ALA A 75 -8.93 -1.29 -9.00
CA ALA A 75 -9.88 -0.21 -9.22
C ALA A 75 -11.22 -0.73 -9.71
N ARG A 76 -12.25 0.08 -9.45
CA ARG A 76 -13.60 -0.12 -9.92
C ARG A 76 -14.18 1.23 -10.30
N ALA A 77 -14.69 1.34 -11.52
CA ALA A 77 -15.35 2.55 -12.01
C ALA A 77 -16.77 2.60 -11.47
N ALA A 78 -17.03 3.41 -10.47
CA ALA A 78 -18.38 3.58 -9.91
C ALA A 78 -19.25 4.42 -10.84
N GLN A 79 -18.70 5.53 -11.37
CA GLN A 79 -19.33 6.42 -12.33
C GLN A 79 -18.26 7.07 -13.21
N TYR A 80 -17.60 6.27 -14.03
CA TYR A 80 -16.48 6.72 -14.87
C TYR A 80 -16.55 5.99 -16.23
N PRO A 81 -17.50 6.34 -17.11
CA PRO A 81 -17.81 5.54 -18.30
C PRO A 81 -16.75 5.60 -19.41
N GLU A 82 -15.96 6.67 -19.46
CA GLU A 82 -15.04 6.90 -20.59
C GLU A 82 -13.82 7.71 -20.14
N GLY A 83 -12.85 7.11 -19.52
CA GLY A 83 -11.63 7.81 -19.14
C GLY A 83 -10.49 6.86 -18.84
N ASN A 84 -9.29 7.40 -18.74
CA ASN A 84 -8.11 6.68 -18.34
C ASN A 84 -7.67 7.14 -16.95
N ILE A 85 -6.84 6.34 -16.33
CA ILE A 85 -6.15 6.69 -15.10
C ILE A 85 -4.70 7.00 -15.46
N THR A 86 -4.25 8.19 -15.10
CA THR A 86 -2.83 8.54 -15.19
C THR A 86 -2.15 8.24 -13.88
N VAL A 87 -1.05 7.51 -13.92
CA VAL A 87 -0.14 7.30 -12.80
C VAL A 87 1.17 8.01 -13.09
N GLN A 88 1.66 8.79 -12.14
CA GLN A 88 2.87 9.58 -12.37
C GLN A 88 3.66 9.80 -11.09
N VAL A 89 4.96 10.04 -11.25
CA VAL A 89 5.82 10.58 -10.19
C VAL A 89 6.29 11.94 -10.62
N THR A 90 6.06 12.93 -9.77
CA THR A 90 6.44 14.32 -10.00
C THR A 90 7.42 14.80 -8.94
N LYS A 91 8.25 15.77 -9.31
CA LYS A 91 9.10 16.55 -8.41
C LYS A 91 9.10 18.00 -8.81
N ASP A 92 8.81 18.89 -7.87
CA ASP A 92 8.81 20.36 -8.09
C ASP A 92 7.97 20.76 -9.31
N GLY A 93 6.79 20.13 -9.48
CA GLY A 93 5.87 20.37 -10.59
C GLY A 93 6.27 19.73 -11.93
N ARG A 94 7.42 19.05 -12.02
CA ARG A 94 7.86 18.32 -13.23
C ARG A 94 7.48 16.85 -13.16
N ILE A 95 7.07 16.29 -14.28
CA ILE A 95 6.82 14.86 -14.42
C ILE A 95 8.16 14.14 -14.63
N CYS A 96 8.49 13.20 -13.76
CA CYS A 96 9.73 12.41 -13.80
C CYS A 96 9.51 11.01 -14.34
N ALA A 97 8.30 10.48 -14.19
CA ALA A 97 7.83 9.24 -14.79
C ALA A 97 6.31 9.28 -14.91
N GLN A 98 5.75 8.75 -15.98
CA GLN A 98 4.31 8.71 -16.21
C GLN A 98 3.91 7.51 -17.04
N ALA A 99 2.72 6.98 -16.75
CA ALA A 99 2.02 6.01 -17.59
C ALA A 99 0.51 6.25 -17.50
N GLU A 100 -0.20 5.78 -18.50
CA GLU A 100 -1.65 5.85 -18.56
C GLU A 100 -2.23 4.44 -18.62
N VAL A 101 -3.25 4.20 -17.84
CA VAL A 101 -3.98 2.94 -17.77
C VAL A 101 -5.38 3.16 -18.30
N SER A 102 -5.73 2.42 -19.34
CA SER A 102 -7.10 2.43 -19.86
C SER A 102 -8.01 1.64 -18.91
N CYS A 103 -8.92 2.33 -18.27
CA CYS A 103 -9.86 1.71 -17.33
C CYS A 103 -11.05 1.04 -17.98
N ILE A 104 -11.30 1.26 -19.29
CA ILE A 104 -12.69 1.21 -19.71
C ILE A 104 -12.90 0.64 -21.10
N HIS A 105 -12.37 -0.52 -21.31
CA HIS A 105 -12.94 -1.38 -22.34
C HIS A 105 -13.38 -2.73 -21.76
N ALA A 106 -13.89 -2.69 -20.55
CA ALA A 106 -14.57 -3.85 -20.01
C ALA A 106 -15.97 -3.93 -20.62
N PRO A 107 -16.36 -5.07 -21.20
CA PRO A 107 -17.72 -5.27 -21.68
C PRO A 107 -18.71 -4.96 -20.55
N GLU A 108 -19.87 -4.47 -20.92
CA GLU A 108 -20.96 -4.07 -20.03
C GLU A 108 -21.05 -4.91 -18.76
N LYS A 109 -20.96 -4.26 -17.58
CA LYS A 109 -21.03 -4.81 -16.22
C LYS A 109 -19.73 -5.29 -15.55
N THR A 110 -18.58 -5.35 -16.23
CA THR A 110 -17.32 -5.70 -15.52
C THR A 110 -16.69 -4.52 -14.79
N TRP A 111 -17.02 -3.30 -15.18
CA TRP A 111 -16.59 -2.06 -14.53
C TRP A 111 -17.12 -1.90 -13.08
N GLN A 112 -18.19 -2.60 -12.74
CA GLN A 112 -18.71 -2.64 -11.36
C GLN A 112 -17.93 -3.61 -10.45
N LYS A 113 -17.02 -4.41 -11.03
CA LYS A 113 -16.19 -5.35 -10.28
C LYS A 113 -14.79 -4.76 -10.08
N TRP A 114 -14.17 -5.17 -8.98
CA TRP A 114 -12.78 -4.89 -8.75
C TRP A 114 -11.91 -5.58 -9.79
N ASN A 115 -11.08 -4.82 -10.46
CA ASN A 115 -10.10 -5.31 -11.43
C ASN A 115 -8.71 -4.88 -11.01
N LEU A 116 -7.73 -5.75 -11.22
CA LEU A 116 -6.32 -5.41 -11.05
C LEU A 116 -5.82 -4.69 -12.30
N TYR A 117 -5.22 -3.54 -12.09
CA TYR A 117 -4.55 -2.75 -13.13
C TYR A 117 -3.06 -2.70 -12.87
N GLU A 118 -2.31 -2.64 -13.94
CA GLU A 118 -0.86 -2.54 -13.91
C GLU A 118 -0.38 -1.47 -14.88
N ALA A 119 0.60 -0.69 -14.45
CA ALA A 119 1.30 0.29 -15.28
C ALA A 119 2.79 0.23 -14.99
N VAL A 120 3.61 0.45 -16.01
CA VAL A 120 5.07 0.53 -15.88
C VAL A 120 5.50 1.98 -16.05
N LEU A 121 6.19 2.50 -15.04
CA LEU A 121 6.82 3.81 -15.06
C LEU A 121 8.30 3.66 -15.39
N GLU A 122 8.77 4.33 -16.42
CA GLU A 122 10.19 4.44 -16.73
C GLU A 122 10.74 5.76 -16.17
N ALA A 123 11.77 5.68 -15.35
CA ALA A 123 12.37 6.85 -14.73
C ALA A 123 13.32 7.56 -15.70
N GLY A 124 12.94 8.74 -16.17
CA GLY A 124 13.77 9.58 -17.04
C GLY A 124 14.95 10.23 -16.33
N GLU A 125 14.88 10.39 -15.03
CA GLU A 125 15.92 11.01 -14.19
C GLU A 125 15.96 10.37 -12.79
N THR A 126 17.11 10.53 -12.11
CA THR A 126 17.23 10.14 -10.70
C THR A 126 16.71 11.28 -9.82
N ILE A 127 15.72 10.96 -8.99
CA ILE A 127 15.13 11.93 -8.07
C ILE A 127 15.04 11.39 -6.65
N ARG A 128 15.03 12.32 -5.70
CA ARG A 128 14.59 12.10 -4.31
C ARG A 128 13.43 13.02 -4.02
N ASN A 129 12.62 12.68 -3.02
CA ASN A 129 11.47 13.47 -2.58
C ASN A 129 10.39 13.65 -3.67
N GLY A 130 10.23 12.66 -4.54
CA GLY A 130 9.16 12.61 -5.52
C GLY A 130 7.79 12.42 -4.86
N ARG A 131 6.74 12.75 -5.60
CA ARG A 131 5.35 12.57 -5.22
C ARG A 131 4.67 11.65 -6.24
N PHE A 132 4.16 10.53 -5.77
CA PHE A 132 3.36 9.62 -6.58
C PHE A 132 1.92 10.13 -6.65
N THR A 133 1.37 10.21 -7.84
CA THR A 133 0.02 10.75 -8.08
C THR A 133 -0.76 9.79 -8.98
N ILE A 134 -2.03 9.61 -8.65
CA ILE A 134 -3.03 8.98 -9.52
C ILE A 134 -4.08 10.04 -9.84
N SER A 135 -4.37 10.24 -11.13
CA SER A 135 -5.36 11.22 -11.59
C SER A 135 -6.28 10.64 -12.65
N LEU A 136 -7.47 11.22 -12.76
CA LEU A 136 -8.47 10.85 -13.75
C LEU A 136 -8.37 11.78 -14.95
N THR A 137 -8.38 11.22 -16.15
CA THR A 137 -8.30 12.01 -17.39
C THR A 137 -9.61 12.69 -17.76
N LYS A 138 -10.72 12.31 -17.11
CA LYS A 138 -12.06 12.91 -17.26
C LYS A 138 -12.76 13.01 -15.91
N PRO A 139 -13.79 13.86 -15.80
CA PRO A 139 -14.66 13.87 -14.63
C PRO A 139 -15.32 12.51 -14.37
N GLY A 140 -15.49 12.17 -13.11
CA GLY A 140 -16.16 10.93 -12.71
C GLY A 140 -15.66 10.39 -11.37
N THR A 141 -16.15 9.21 -11.01
CA THR A 141 -15.85 8.57 -9.72
C THR A 141 -15.24 7.19 -9.95
N VAL A 142 -14.08 6.96 -9.37
CA VAL A 142 -13.36 5.68 -9.35
C VAL A 142 -13.03 5.30 -7.92
N GLU A 143 -13.14 4.03 -7.62
CA GLU A 143 -12.78 3.45 -6.34
C GLU A 143 -11.45 2.69 -6.49
N PHE A 144 -10.58 2.83 -5.50
CA PHE A 144 -9.22 2.29 -5.50
C PHE A 144 -8.93 1.50 -4.24
N ASP A 145 -8.12 0.45 -4.37
CA ASP A 145 -7.61 -0.31 -3.25
C ASP A 145 -6.22 -0.91 -3.57
N LEU A 146 -5.45 -1.27 -2.53
CA LEU A 146 -4.17 -1.98 -2.61
C LEU A 146 -3.20 -1.37 -3.63
N ILE A 147 -3.05 -0.05 -3.58
CA ILE A 147 -2.12 0.67 -4.46
C ILE A 147 -0.69 0.38 -4.04
N SER A 148 0.13 -0.07 -4.98
CA SER A 148 1.54 -0.36 -4.77
C SER A 148 2.40 0.15 -5.94
N MET A 149 3.63 0.53 -5.64
CA MET A 149 4.65 0.83 -6.64
C MET A 149 5.96 0.16 -6.21
N MET A 150 6.49 -0.72 -7.04
CA MET A 150 7.69 -1.51 -6.77
C MET A 150 8.69 -1.36 -7.90
N PRO A 151 10.01 -1.21 -7.61
CA PRO A 151 11.03 -1.27 -8.63
C PRO A 151 11.10 -2.70 -9.20
N ASP A 152 11.34 -2.82 -10.51
CA ASP A 152 11.34 -4.11 -11.18
C ASP A 152 12.55 -4.98 -10.82
N ASP A 153 13.58 -4.38 -10.21
CA ASP A 153 14.72 -5.11 -9.64
C ASP A 153 14.48 -5.57 -8.18
N ALA A 154 13.26 -5.44 -7.66
CA ALA A 154 12.93 -5.89 -6.32
C ALA A 154 13.20 -7.39 -6.16
N VAL A 155 13.97 -7.75 -5.13
CA VAL A 155 14.32 -9.15 -4.85
C VAL A 155 13.07 -9.93 -4.47
N ALA A 156 12.85 -11.07 -5.12
CA ALA A 156 11.64 -11.89 -5.02
C ALA A 156 10.34 -11.08 -5.27
N GLY A 157 10.42 -9.96 -5.99
CA GLY A 157 9.27 -9.09 -6.29
C GLY A 157 8.72 -8.30 -5.09
N VAL A 158 9.36 -8.39 -3.93
CA VAL A 158 8.84 -7.84 -2.66
C VAL A 158 9.84 -6.94 -1.96
N PHE A 159 11.14 -7.27 -1.99
CA PHE A 159 12.15 -6.58 -1.19
C PHE A 159 12.90 -5.56 -2.03
N ARG A 160 13.00 -4.34 -1.54
CA ARG A 160 13.87 -3.33 -2.13
C ARG A 160 15.31 -3.87 -2.19
N LYS A 161 15.88 -3.85 -3.40
CA LYS A 161 17.21 -4.42 -3.67
C LYS A 161 18.29 -3.80 -2.79
N ASP A 162 18.31 -2.49 -2.64
CA ASP A 162 19.29 -1.77 -1.84
C ASP A 162 19.28 -2.20 -0.35
N LEU A 163 18.08 -2.33 0.24
CA LEU A 163 17.93 -2.80 1.62
C LEU A 163 18.27 -4.30 1.76
N PHE A 164 17.89 -5.08 0.77
CA PHE A 164 18.22 -6.50 0.73
C PHE A 164 19.73 -6.72 0.66
N ASP A 165 20.44 -5.99 -0.20
CA ASP A 165 21.88 -6.10 -0.36
C ASP A 165 22.64 -5.70 0.92
N LEU A 166 22.18 -4.66 1.63
CA LEU A 166 22.70 -4.29 2.93
C LEU A 166 22.49 -5.40 3.97
N LEU A 167 21.29 -5.95 4.05
CA LEU A 167 20.98 -7.05 4.97
C LEU A 167 21.84 -8.28 4.66
N LYS A 168 21.95 -8.64 3.38
CA LYS A 168 22.80 -9.74 2.93
C LYS A 168 24.29 -9.51 3.27
N GLY A 169 24.75 -8.27 3.12
CA GLY A 169 26.13 -7.88 3.45
C GLY A 169 26.48 -8.00 4.94
N LEU A 170 25.49 -8.01 5.83
CA LEU A 170 25.69 -8.27 7.26
C LEU A 170 25.99 -9.73 7.57
N HIS A 171 25.79 -10.65 6.64
CA HIS A 171 25.95 -12.09 6.82
C HIS A 171 25.33 -12.63 8.12
N PRO A 172 24.04 -12.31 8.43
CA PRO A 172 23.43 -12.76 9.68
C PRO A 172 23.27 -14.28 9.70
N GLY A 173 23.49 -14.90 10.84
CA GLY A 173 23.33 -16.33 11.02
C GLY A 173 21.88 -16.80 11.07
N PHE A 174 20.96 -15.92 11.44
CA PHE A 174 19.52 -16.21 11.50
C PHE A 174 18.68 -14.93 11.44
N LEU A 175 17.43 -15.09 11.08
CA LEU A 175 16.39 -14.07 11.16
C LEU A 175 15.33 -14.50 12.18
N ARG A 176 15.01 -13.63 13.14
CA ARG A 176 13.92 -13.82 14.08
C ARG A 176 12.78 -12.87 13.77
N PHE A 177 11.58 -13.42 13.60
CA PHE A 177 10.34 -12.66 13.42
C PHE A 177 9.16 -13.43 14.02
N PRO A 178 7.98 -12.83 14.18
CA PRO A 178 7.61 -11.42 14.01
C PRO A 178 8.08 -10.52 15.14
N GLY A 179 8.68 -11.05 16.19
CA GLY A 179 9.19 -10.33 17.33
C GLY A 179 8.76 -10.93 18.67
N GLY A 180 8.82 -10.13 19.74
CA GLY A 180 8.41 -10.52 21.08
C GLY A 180 6.94 -10.22 21.35
N TRP A 181 6.66 -9.16 22.10
CA TRP A 181 5.33 -8.78 22.57
C TRP A 181 4.28 -8.56 21.47
N ILE A 182 4.70 -8.30 20.24
CA ILE A 182 3.78 -8.21 19.11
C ILE A 182 3.02 -9.53 18.87
N ILE A 183 3.63 -10.67 19.24
CA ILE A 183 3.01 -11.99 19.09
C ILE A 183 1.83 -12.15 20.06
N GLU A 184 2.05 -11.67 21.28
CA GLU A 184 1.06 -11.82 22.35
C GLU A 184 -0.19 -10.96 22.11
N GLY A 185 0.02 -9.72 21.61
CA GLY A 185 -1.02 -8.70 21.58
C GLY A 185 -1.42 -8.23 22.98
N ASN A 186 -2.53 -7.50 23.08
CA ASN A 186 -3.18 -7.14 24.35
C ASN A 186 -4.39 -8.02 24.63
N THR A 187 -4.95 -8.62 23.61
CA THR A 187 -6.10 -9.49 23.64
C THR A 187 -5.89 -10.67 22.69
N LEU A 188 -6.70 -11.73 22.82
CA LEU A 188 -6.68 -12.84 21.86
C LEU A 188 -7.01 -12.39 20.45
N GLU A 189 -7.68 -11.27 20.28
CA GLU A 189 -8.07 -10.77 18.97
C GLU A 189 -6.90 -10.13 18.22
N ASN A 190 -6.06 -9.35 18.90
CA ASN A 190 -4.95 -8.66 18.27
C ASN A 190 -3.58 -9.37 18.41
N ARG A 191 -3.57 -10.62 18.89
CA ARG A 191 -2.36 -11.43 18.81
C ARG A 191 -1.94 -11.66 17.37
N TYR A 192 -0.65 -11.84 17.11
CA TYR A 192 -0.16 -12.13 15.77
C TYR A 192 -0.60 -13.51 15.29
N ARG A 193 -1.45 -13.53 14.29
CA ARG A 193 -1.97 -14.76 13.67
C ARG A 193 -1.22 -15.03 12.38
N TRP A 194 -0.16 -15.80 12.44
CA TRP A 194 0.70 -16.05 11.28
C TRP A 194 -0.06 -16.58 10.06
N LYS A 195 -1.12 -17.37 10.24
CA LYS A 195 -1.95 -17.87 9.14
C LYS A 195 -2.66 -16.74 8.37
N GLU A 196 -2.97 -15.64 9.04
CA GLU A 196 -3.60 -14.48 8.43
C GLU A 196 -2.58 -13.59 7.67
N SER A 197 -1.28 -13.90 7.79
CA SER A 197 -0.20 -13.24 7.07
C SER A 197 0.28 -13.99 5.82
N VAL A 198 -0.43 -15.04 5.42
CA VAL A 198 -0.11 -15.89 4.26
C VAL A 198 -1.27 -15.82 3.26
N GLY A 199 -0.97 -16.02 1.99
CA GLY A 199 -1.95 -15.93 0.91
C GLY A 199 -1.95 -14.56 0.22
N ASP A 200 -3.02 -14.28 -0.50
CA ASP A 200 -3.15 -13.02 -1.25
C ASP A 200 -3.21 -11.82 -0.28
N ILE A 201 -2.50 -10.74 -0.62
CA ILE A 201 -2.40 -9.55 0.23
C ILE A 201 -3.77 -8.94 0.52
N LYS A 202 -4.69 -8.97 -0.44
CA LYS A 202 -6.07 -8.45 -0.24
C LYS A 202 -6.83 -9.18 0.88
N ASP A 203 -6.49 -10.45 1.14
CA ASP A 203 -7.16 -11.29 2.12
C ASP A 203 -6.40 -11.37 3.47
N ARG A 204 -5.28 -10.64 3.60
CA ARG A 204 -4.55 -10.55 4.85
C ARG A 204 -5.15 -9.48 5.74
N ARG A 205 -5.70 -9.91 6.87
CA ARG A 205 -6.33 -9.00 7.83
C ARG A 205 -5.30 -8.04 8.43
N THR A 206 -5.62 -6.76 8.46
CA THR A 206 -4.83 -5.78 9.22
C THR A 206 -4.79 -6.18 10.69
N ASN A 207 -3.59 -6.32 11.25
CA ASN A 207 -3.38 -6.60 12.66
C ASN A 207 -3.20 -5.31 13.45
N PHE A 208 -4.05 -5.11 14.44
CA PHE A 208 -3.95 -3.96 15.33
C PHE A 208 -2.81 -4.18 16.32
N ASN A 209 -1.81 -3.34 16.24
CA ASN A 209 -0.60 -3.50 17.02
C ASN A 209 -0.86 -3.21 18.50
N ARG A 210 -0.19 -3.95 19.37
CA ARG A 210 -0.23 -3.77 20.81
C ARG A 210 0.05 -2.33 21.26
N TRP A 211 1.00 -1.66 20.60
CA TRP A 211 1.39 -0.28 20.93
C TRP A 211 0.43 0.79 20.39
N ALA A 212 -0.63 0.40 19.75
CA ALA A 212 -1.68 1.33 19.33
C ALA A 212 -2.56 1.81 20.50
N VAL A 213 -2.43 1.21 21.68
CA VAL A 213 -3.29 1.47 22.84
C VAL A 213 -3.34 2.92 23.28
N HIS A 214 -2.25 3.66 23.16
CA HIS A 214 -2.20 5.07 23.53
C HIS A 214 -3.00 5.99 22.60
N LEU A 215 -3.42 5.50 21.46
CA LEU A 215 -4.26 6.21 20.51
C LEU A 215 -5.73 5.83 20.64
N THR A 216 -6.06 4.89 21.53
CA THR A 216 -7.41 4.45 21.75
C THR A 216 -8.01 5.19 22.95
N SER A 217 -9.05 5.97 22.71
CA SER A 217 -9.98 6.38 23.75
C SER A 217 -11.02 5.28 23.95
N GLU A 218 -11.77 5.35 25.03
CA GLU A 218 -12.94 4.49 25.25
C GLU A 218 -13.93 4.57 24.10
N GLU A 219 -14.02 5.74 23.44
CA GLU A 219 -14.88 5.98 22.28
C GLU A 219 -14.39 5.24 21.02
N ASN A 220 -13.07 5.08 20.85
CA ASN A 220 -12.47 4.48 19.65
C ASN A 220 -12.12 3.00 19.82
N GLY A 221 -12.07 2.50 21.06
CA GLY A 221 -11.72 1.12 21.37
C GLY A 221 -10.27 0.75 21.05
N TRP A 222 -9.90 -0.47 21.37
CA TRP A 222 -8.55 -1.04 21.15
C TRP A 222 -8.19 -1.30 19.69
N HIS A 223 -9.18 -1.37 18.83
CA HIS A 223 -9.08 -1.76 17.43
C HIS A 223 -9.37 -0.59 16.51
N THR A 224 -8.83 0.57 16.85
CA THR A 224 -9.06 1.73 16.00
C THR A 224 -8.30 1.64 14.69
N GLN A 225 -9.03 1.80 13.62
CA GLN A 225 -8.48 1.98 12.27
C GLN A 225 -7.61 3.24 12.12
N TYR A 226 -7.63 4.12 13.09
CA TYR A 226 -6.84 5.36 13.13
C TYR A 226 -5.44 5.16 13.70
N SER A 227 -5.10 3.96 14.17
CA SER A 227 -3.76 3.70 14.68
C SER A 227 -2.73 3.56 13.56
N HIS A 228 -1.67 4.33 13.65
CA HIS A 228 -0.53 4.27 12.73
C HIS A 228 0.43 3.09 13.00
N TYR A 229 0.23 2.36 14.09
CA TYR A 229 0.99 1.16 14.41
C TYR A 229 0.36 -0.13 13.86
N ASN A 230 -0.72 -0.03 13.11
CA ASN A 230 -1.34 -1.20 12.53
C ASN A 230 -0.43 -1.85 11.49
N GLN A 231 -0.48 -3.18 11.43
CA GLN A 231 0.28 -3.97 10.48
C GLN A 231 -0.67 -4.50 9.40
N THR A 232 -0.37 -4.20 8.15
CA THR A 232 -1.14 -4.70 7.01
C THR A 232 -0.84 -6.16 6.67
N LEU A 233 0.21 -6.75 7.30
CA LEU A 233 0.75 -8.07 6.99
C LEU A 233 1.15 -8.24 5.51
N GLY A 234 1.45 -7.13 4.82
CA GLY A 234 1.92 -7.11 3.44
C GLY A 234 3.26 -7.85 3.27
N ILE A 235 4.16 -7.75 4.28
CA ILE A 235 5.24 -8.71 4.52
C ILE A 235 4.77 -9.60 5.66
N GLY A 236 4.50 -10.86 5.34
CA GLY A 236 4.03 -11.85 6.27
C GLY A 236 4.96 -13.04 6.40
N PHE A 237 4.43 -14.13 6.93
CA PHE A 237 5.23 -15.32 7.26
C PHE A 237 5.95 -15.89 6.03
N TYR A 238 5.26 -15.95 4.89
CA TYR A 238 5.82 -16.47 3.65
C TYR A 238 6.98 -15.61 3.12
N GLU A 239 6.83 -14.29 3.13
CA GLU A 239 7.85 -13.36 2.64
C GLU A 239 9.12 -13.39 3.50
N TYR A 240 9.03 -13.63 4.80
CA TYR A 240 10.22 -13.84 5.63
C TYR A 240 11.00 -15.09 5.23
N PHE A 241 10.33 -16.18 4.84
CA PHE A 241 11.02 -17.34 4.28
C PHE A 241 11.64 -17.05 2.92
N LEU A 242 10.96 -16.27 2.05
CA LEU A 242 11.52 -15.83 0.78
C LEU A 242 12.78 -14.98 1.00
N LEU A 243 12.77 -14.10 2.00
CA LEU A 243 13.92 -13.27 2.35
C LEU A 243 15.13 -14.15 2.73
N CYS A 244 14.93 -15.10 3.63
CA CYS A 244 15.98 -16.02 4.03
C CYS A 244 16.51 -16.85 2.86
N LYS A 245 15.62 -17.38 2.02
CA LYS A 245 15.99 -18.17 0.84
C LYS A 245 16.79 -17.35 -0.17
N ALA A 246 16.37 -16.11 -0.45
CA ALA A 246 17.03 -15.24 -1.42
C ALA A 246 18.42 -14.78 -0.94
N ALA A 247 18.59 -14.61 0.37
CA ALA A 247 19.87 -14.17 0.94
C ALA A 247 20.96 -15.25 0.95
N ALA A 248 20.71 -16.46 0.51
CA ALA A 248 21.60 -17.64 0.42
C ALA A 248 22.67 -17.71 1.52
N GLY A 249 22.43 -18.51 2.55
CA GLY A 249 23.29 -18.64 3.72
C GLY A 249 22.62 -18.32 5.05
N PHE A 250 21.40 -17.76 5.01
CA PHE A 250 20.59 -17.71 6.21
C PHE A 250 19.95 -19.08 6.46
N GLU A 251 20.28 -19.69 7.54
CA GLU A 251 19.33 -20.64 8.12
C GLU A 251 18.14 -19.84 8.62
N CYS A 252 17.03 -19.92 7.90
CA CYS A 252 15.76 -19.43 8.42
C CYS A 252 15.40 -20.32 9.60
N ARG A 253 15.82 -19.96 10.79
CA ARG A 253 15.29 -20.52 12.01
C ARG A 253 14.14 -19.61 12.41
N PRO A 254 12.90 -20.00 12.15
CA PRO A 254 11.79 -19.35 12.79
C PRO A 254 12.04 -19.56 14.30
N GLY A 255 12.46 -18.53 14.97
CA GLY A 255 12.40 -18.47 16.42
C GLY A 255 10.92 -18.35 16.78
N VAL A 256 10.22 -19.49 16.62
CA VAL A 256 8.78 -19.53 16.76
C VAL A 256 8.47 -19.59 18.24
N SER A 257 8.25 -18.41 18.82
CA SER A 257 7.24 -18.32 19.85
C SER A 257 5.89 -18.24 19.11
N VAL A 258 5.48 -19.32 18.46
CA VAL A 258 4.07 -19.43 18.04
C VAL A 258 3.29 -19.65 19.31
N PRO A 259 2.29 -18.84 19.63
CA PRO A 259 1.33 -19.25 20.64
C PRO A 259 0.70 -20.55 20.14
N VAL A 260 1.06 -21.64 20.80
CA VAL A 260 0.39 -22.91 20.63
C VAL A 260 -0.91 -22.78 21.41
N LEU A 261 -1.98 -22.48 20.73
CA LEU A 261 -3.35 -22.68 21.17
C LEU A 261 -4.13 -23.29 20.02
#